data_302132e82554f13fb0d13fe65cce4efe
#
_entry.id   302132e82554f13fb0d13fe65cce4efe
#
_cell.length_a   1.000
_cell.length_b   1.000
_cell.length_c   1.000
_cell.angle_alpha   90.00
_cell.angle_beta   90.00
_cell.angle_gamma   90.00
#
_symmetry.space_group_name_H-M   'P 1'
#
loop_
_entity.id
_entity.type
_entity.pdbx_description
1 polymer ?
#
loop_
_entity_poly.entity_id
_entity_poly.type
_entity_poly.pdbx_seq_one_letter_code
_entity_poly.pdbx_strand_id
1 'polypeptide(L)'
;MADTLEKILKSVSLAQKAKQNISAAIYPTNIVVNLNGPDGNVFAIIGICNEAAQSLKLDSNEILKFNTEVFAQKKYEDILDICQRWFGLIYIKN
;
A
#
# COMPACT_ATOMS: atom_id res chain seq x y z
N MET A 1 -30.16 -6.16 19.54
CA MET A 1 -30.11 -6.39 18.08
C MET A 1 -29.34 -5.29 17.38
N ALA A 2 -29.67 -4.04 17.61
CA ALA A 2 -28.94 -2.92 17.01
C ALA A 2 -27.47 -2.91 17.39
N ASP A 3 -27.14 -3.20 18.66
CA ASP A 3 -25.76 -3.19 19.11
C ASP A 3 -24.90 -4.26 18.45
N THR A 4 -25.49 -5.44 18.23
CA THR A 4 -24.79 -6.53 17.56
C THR A 4 -24.53 -6.19 16.10
N LEU A 5 -25.52 -5.58 15.47
CA LEU A 5 -25.41 -5.15 14.09
C LEU A 5 -24.35 -4.04 13.95
N GLU A 6 -24.33 -3.10 14.89
CA GLU A 6 -23.32 -2.03 14.90
C GLU A 6 -21.92 -2.60 15.09
N LYS A 7 -21.75 -3.60 15.96
CA LYS A 7 -20.46 -4.26 16.17
C LYS A 7 -19.99 -4.98 14.90
N ILE A 8 -20.92 -5.67 14.24
CA ILE A 8 -20.61 -6.34 12.98
C ILE A 8 -20.25 -5.31 11.91
N LEU A 9 -21.01 -4.24 11.82
CA LEU A 9 -20.75 -3.17 10.88
C LEU A 9 -19.42 -2.48 11.16
N LYS A 10 -19.06 -2.29 12.43
CA LYS A 10 -17.77 -1.71 12.79
C LYS A 10 -16.61 -2.64 12.41
N SER A 11 -16.75 -3.94 12.68
CA SER A 11 -15.73 -4.91 12.30
C SER A 11 -15.57 -4.99 10.79
N VAL A 12 -16.68 -5.02 10.07
CA VAL A 12 -16.69 -5.02 8.61
C VAL A 12 -16.11 -3.70 8.09
N SER A 13 -16.46 -2.59 8.74
CA SER A 13 -15.97 -1.28 8.35
C SER A 13 -14.45 -1.17 8.51
N LEU A 14 -13.89 -1.72 9.60
CA LEU A 14 -12.44 -1.74 9.80
C LEU A 14 -11.73 -2.62 8.76
N ALA A 15 -12.31 -3.80 8.50
CA ALA A 15 -11.78 -4.69 7.46
C ALA A 15 -11.91 -4.06 6.08
N GLN A 16 -13.05 -3.41 5.81
CA GLN A 16 -13.26 -2.70 4.56
C GLN A 16 -12.39 -1.46 4.44
N LYS A 17 -12.09 -0.81 5.56
CA LYS A 17 -11.21 0.35 5.56
C LYS A 17 -9.80 -0.05 5.13
N ALA A 18 -9.32 -1.21 5.58
CA ALA A 18 -8.06 -1.76 5.09
C ALA A 18 -8.16 -2.11 3.61
N LYS A 19 -9.26 -2.72 3.19
CA LYS A 19 -9.53 -3.02 1.78
C LYS A 19 -9.72 -1.74 0.96
N GLN A 20 -10.40 -0.75 1.53
CA GLN A 20 -10.63 0.52 0.85
C GLN A 20 -9.33 1.28 0.64
N ASN A 21 -8.40 1.21 1.59
CA ASN A 21 -7.09 1.83 1.42
C ASN A 21 -6.34 1.18 0.25
N ILE A 22 -6.50 -0.13 0.07
CA ILE A 22 -5.93 -0.85 -1.07
C ILE A 22 -6.71 -0.52 -2.35
N SER A 23 -8.05 -0.53 -2.26
CA SER A 23 -8.93 -0.24 -3.40
C SER A 23 -8.88 1.23 -3.81
N ALA A 24 -8.65 2.11 -2.82
CA ALA A 24 -8.54 3.54 -3.05
C ALA A 24 -7.13 3.96 -3.48
N ALA A 25 -6.22 3.01 -3.65
CA ALA A 25 -4.89 3.31 -4.15
C ALA A 25 -5.00 3.97 -5.53
N ILE A 26 -4.06 4.86 -5.80
CA ILE A 26 -4.05 5.57 -7.08
C ILE A 26 -3.93 4.57 -8.23
N TYR A 27 -3.09 3.55 -8.06
CA TYR A 27 -2.87 2.49 -9.04
C TYR A 27 -2.92 1.13 -8.35
N PRO A 28 -4.11 0.56 -8.05
CA PRO A 28 -4.21 -0.71 -7.33
C PRO A 28 -3.55 -1.86 -8.09
N THR A 29 -2.69 -2.61 -7.41
CA THR A 29 -1.92 -3.69 -8.03
C THR A 29 -2.19 -5.07 -7.44
N ASN A 30 -2.69 -5.15 -6.20
CA ASN A 30 -2.86 -6.40 -5.46
C ASN A 30 -1.54 -7.17 -5.23
N ILE A 31 -0.41 -6.47 -5.28
CA ILE A 31 0.89 -7.09 -5.03
C ILE A 31 1.02 -7.40 -3.55
N VAL A 32 1.38 -8.65 -3.23
CA VAL A 32 1.58 -9.09 -1.84
C VAL A 32 3.06 -9.02 -1.50
N VAL A 33 3.38 -8.37 -0.39
CA VAL A 33 4.75 -8.21 0.09
C VAL A 33 4.87 -8.81 1.49
N ASN A 34 5.77 -9.77 1.65
CA ASN A 34 6.05 -10.36 2.97
C ASN A 34 7.11 -9.52 3.67
N LEU A 35 6.69 -8.78 4.71
CA LEU A 35 7.60 -7.87 5.42
C LEU A 35 8.65 -8.61 6.25
N ASN A 36 8.44 -9.89 6.53
CA ASN A 36 9.41 -10.69 7.27
C ASN A 36 10.45 -11.36 6.35
N GLY A 37 10.24 -11.29 5.05
CA GLY A 37 11.16 -11.86 4.08
C GLY A 37 12.16 -10.83 3.54
N PRO A 38 12.95 -11.22 2.54
CA PRO A 38 13.93 -10.30 1.93
C PRO A 38 13.30 -9.06 1.33
N ASP A 39 12.04 -9.15 0.88
CA ASP A 39 11.33 -8.02 0.27
C ASP A 39 10.79 -7.03 1.30
N GLY A 40 11.00 -7.30 2.60
CA GLY A 40 10.55 -6.40 3.66
C GLY A 40 11.40 -5.17 3.85
N ASN A 41 12.55 -5.04 3.19
CA ASN A 41 13.38 -3.85 3.33
C ASN A 41 12.87 -2.72 2.42
N VAL A 42 13.21 -1.49 2.81
CA VAL A 42 12.71 -0.27 2.16
C VAL A 42 13.03 -0.27 0.66
N PHE A 43 14.25 -0.61 0.30
CA PHE A 43 14.68 -0.51 -1.09
C PHE A 43 13.98 -1.56 -1.97
N ALA A 44 13.75 -2.75 -1.42
CA ALA A 44 13.01 -3.78 -2.14
C ALA A 44 11.56 -3.36 -2.35
N ILE A 45 10.92 -2.78 -1.34
CA ILE A 45 9.53 -2.32 -1.43
C ILE A 45 9.40 -1.21 -2.47
N ILE A 46 10.29 -0.23 -2.44
CA ILE A 46 10.30 0.86 -3.41
C ILE A 46 10.57 0.32 -4.82
N GLY A 47 11.46 -0.67 -4.94
CA GLY A 47 11.74 -1.33 -6.21
C GLY A 47 10.51 -2.03 -6.78
N ILE A 48 9.77 -2.73 -5.93
CA ILE A 48 8.51 -3.38 -6.35
C ILE A 48 7.52 -2.33 -6.89
N CYS A 49 7.40 -1.20 -6.21
CA CYS A 49 6.52 -0.13 -6.65
C CYS A 49 6.97 0.45 -8.00
N ASN A 50 8.27 0.65 -8.19
CA ASN A 50 8.78 1.17 -9.45
C ASN A 50 8.57 0.17 -10.60
N GLU A 51 8.74 -1.12 -10.33
CA GLU A 51 8.43 -2.16 -11.33
C GLU A 51 6.95 -2.15 -11.69
N ALA A 52 6.08 -2.02 -10.69
CA ALA A 52 4.65 -1.91 -10.92
C ALA A 52 4.33 -0.68 -11.77
N ALA A 53 4.96 0.45 -11.49
CA ALA A 53 4.77 1.68 -12.25
C ALA A 53 5.16 1.49 -13.71
N GLN A 54 6.26 0.80 -13.96
CA GLN A 54 6.71 0.50 -15.32
C GLN A 54 5.76 -0.45 -16.03
N SER A 55 5.30 -1.49 -15.34
CA SER A 55 4.33 -2.44 -15.88
C SER A 55 3.02 -1.79 -16.26
N LEU A 56 2.59 -0.80 -15.47
CA LEU A 56 1.39 -0.02 -15.73
C LEU A 56 1.61 1.08 -16.77
N LYS A 57 2.84 1.24 -17.24
CA LYS A 57 3.23 2.26 -18.22
C LYS A 57 2.87 3.67 -17.75
N LEU A 58 3.14 3.95 -16.48
CA LEU A 58 2.91 5.27 -15.93
C LEU A 58 3.85 6.29 -16.56
N ASP A 59 3.36 7.52 -16.68
CA ASP A 59 4.14 8.65 -17.15
C ASP A 59 5.36 8.87 -16.25
N SER A 60 6.48 9.26 -16.82
CA SER A 60 7.71 9.53 -16.05
C SER A 60 7.49 10.60 -14.98
N ASN A 61 6.59 11.57 -15.23
CA ASN A 61 6.25 12.57 -14.22
C ASN A 61 5.55 11.95 -13.01
N GLU A 62 4.69 10.96 -13.23
CA GLU A 62 4.02 10.23 -12.14
C GLU A 62 5.02 9.40 -11.35
N ILE A 63 5.93 8.70 -12.04
CA ILE A 63 6.96 7.90 -11.40
C ILE A 63 7.88 8.79 -10.56
N LEU A 64 8.26 9.95 -11.09
CA LEU A 64 9.08 10.92 -10.37
C LEU A 64 8.36 11.44 -9.15
N LYS A 65 7.07 11.72 -9.27
CA LYS A 65 6.25 12.21 -8.16
C LYS A 65 6.20 11.19 -7.03
N PHE A 66 6.00 9.92 -7.34
CA PHE A 66 6.01 8.85 -6.35
C PHE A 66 7.36 8.76 -5.67
N ASN A 67 8.44 8.70 -6.44
CA ASN A 67 9.78 8.56 -5.88
C ASN A 67 10.17 9.75 -5.02
N THR A 68 9.82 10.96 -5.43
CA THR A 68 10.08 12.17 -4.65
C THR A 68 9.37 12.08 -3.30
N GLU A 69 8.12 11.64 -3.29
CA GLU A 69 7.34 11.54 -2.07
C GLU A 69 7.89 10.45 -1.15
N VAL A 70 8.18 9.26 -1.69
CA VAL A 70 8.61 8.13 -0.87
C VAL A 70 10.02 8.34 -0.31
N PHE A 71 10.93 8.93 -1.08
CA PHE A 71 12.29 9.16 -0.62
C PHE A 71 12.41 10.35 0.35
N ALA A 72 11.37 11.18 0.45
CA ALA A 72 11.33 12.25 1.44
C ALA A 72 11.03 11.74 2.84
N GLN A 73 10.56 10.50 2.97
CA GLN A 73 10.17 9.94 4.27
C GLN A 73 11.39 9.38 4.99
N LYS A 74 11.36 9.50 6.33
CA LYS A 74 12.46 9.02 7.19
C LYS A 74 12.08 7.78 7.98
N LYS A 75 10.78 7.48 8.09
CA LYS A 75 10.29 6.35 8.87
C LYS A 75 9.82 5.24 7.95
N TYR A 76 10.11 4.01 8.35
CA TYR A 76 9.70 2.81 7.62
C TYR A 76 8.20 2.75 7.42
N GLU A 77 7.44 3.03 8.48
CA GLU A 77 5.96 2.99 8.41
C GLU A 77 5.41 3.99 7.40
N ASP A 78 6.02 5.17 7.32
CA ASP A 78 5.58 6.21 6.39
C ASP A 78 5.84 5.79 4.95
N ILE A 79 6.94 5.10 4.70
CA ILE A 79 7.24 4.57 3.38
C ILE A 79 6.23 3.49 2.99
N LEU A 80 5.91 2.60 3.92
CA LEU A 80 4.88 1.58 3.70
C LEU A 80 3.53 2.20 3.36
N ASP A 81 3.15 3.25 4.08
CA ASP A 81 1.88 3.94 3.85
C ASP A 81 1.83 4.58 2.46
N ILE A 82 2.91 5.22 2.05
CA ILE A 82 2.97 5.85 0.72
C ILE A 82 2.87 4.79 -0.38
N CYS A 83 3.62 3.72 -0.26
CA CYS A 83 3.58 2.64 -1.24
C CYS A 83 2.18 2.02 -1.33
N GLN A 84 1.51 1.86 -0.21
CA GLN A 84 0.13 1.34 -0.19
C GLN A 84 -0.83 2.34 -0.81
N ARG A 85 -0.68 3.62 -0.52
CA ARG A 85 -1.55 4.66 -1.06
C ARG A 85 -1.42 4.77 -2.58
N TRP A 86 -0.21 4.60 -3.11
CA TRP A 86 0.03 4.69 -4.54
C TRP A 86 -0.34 3.40 -5.28
N PHE A 87 0.08 2.25 -4.77
CA PHE A 87 0.01 0.99 -5.53
C PHE A 87 -0.80 -0.11 -4.86
N GLY A 88 -1.35 0.16 -3.68
CA GLY A 88 -2.23 -0.80 -3.02
C GLY A 88 -1.54 -2.10 -2.64
N LEU A 89 -0.30 -2.03 -2.17
CA LEU A 89 0.42 -3.23 -1.74
C LEU A 89 -0.27 -3.88 -0.55
N ILE A 90 -0.27 -5.20 -0.53
CA ILE A 90 -0.83 -5.99 0.56
C ILE A 90 0.35 -6.50 1.38
N TYR A 91 0.46 -6.03 2.62
CA TYR A 91 1.57 -6.41 3.48
C TYR A 91 1.20 -7.60 4.36
N ILE A 92 2.10 -8.59 4.40
CA ILE A 92 1.98 -9.74 5.28
C ILE A 92 3.09 -9.66 6.31
N LYS A 93 2.72 -9.76 7.57
CA LYS A 93 3.67 -9.75 8.69
C LYS A 93 3.28 -10.86 9.65
N ASN A 94 4.14 -11.84 9.79
CA ASN A 94 3.94 -12.96 10.70
C ASN A 94 4.41 -12.65 12.11
#